data_3d61ab9054f2c8a9b54013de2d37f85f
#
_entry.id   3d61ab9054f2c8a9b54013de2d37f85f
#
_cell.length_a   1.000
_cell.length_b   1.000
_cell.length_c   1.000
_cell.angle_alpha   90.00
_cell.angle_beta   90.00
_cell.angle_gamma   90.00
#
_symmetry.space_group_name_H-M   'P 1'
#
loop_
_entity.id
_entity.type
_entity.pdbx_description
1 polymer ?
#
loop_
_entity_poly.entity_id
_entity_poly.type
_entity_poly.pdbx_seq_one_letter_code
_entity_poly.pdbx_strand_id
1 'polypeptide(L)'
;MLNEYEVEWEHGCHSEDRILAADEVVKSPGIPLTAPLIVKLKAKNVPVISEIEFAGRYTNAKMVCITGSNGKTTTTMLTYHILKSAGINVGLAGNVGKSLALQVATGDHDVYVVELSSFQLDNMYDFKANVAVLMNITPDHLDRYDHKMENYVAAKFRIIRNQTESDTFIFWQDDPIISEQLKSLDINAQMLPFSDRDDDSLAAFARNDNMVINAGEQWQMPRSELAIQGVHNLYNSMAAALSASTLNIKKDVIRKALQD
;
A
#
# COMPACT_ATOMS: atom_id res chain seq x y z
N MET A 1 26.56 14.36 -4.18
CA MET A 1 25.39 13.70 -4.84
C MET A 1 24.64 14.68 -5.76
N LEU A 2 23.84 15.70 -5.29
CA LEU A 2 23.08 16.56 -6.21
C LEU A 2 23.97 17.30 -7.22
N ASN A 3 25.13 17.80 -6.79
CA ASN A 3 26.11 18.44 -7.68
C ASN A 3 26.72 17.49 -8.72
N GLU A 4 26.82 16.20 -8.44
CA GLU A 4 27.34 15.20 -9.39
C GLU A 4 26.38 14.95 -10.56
N TYR A 5 25.09 15.22 -10.36
CA TYR A 5 24.04 15.07 -11.37
C TYR A 5 23.64 16.41 -12.00
N GLU A 6 24.40 17.49 -11.74
CA GLU A 6 24.12 18.84 -12.25
C GLU A 6 22.69 19.34 -11.92
N VAL A 7 22.11 18.83 -10.80
CA VAL A 7 20.80 19.24 -10.34
C VAL A 7 20.92 20.52 -9.53
N GLU A 8 20.20 21.56 -9.93
CA GLU A 8 20.08 22.78 -9.14
C GLU A 8 19.30 22.49 -7.84
N TRP A 9 19.81 22.96 -6.73
CA TRP A 9 19.19 22.75 -5.43
C TRP A 9 19.28 23.99 -4.55
N GLU A 10 18.39 24.08 -3.57
CA GLU A 10 18.32 25.15 -2.57
C GLU A 10 18.34 24.57 -1.17
N HIS A 11 18.88 25.33 -0.21
CA HIS A 11 18.92 24.95 1.17
C HIS A 11 18.46 26.11 2.06
N GLY A 12 17.57 25.82 3.03
CA GLY A 12 17.08 26.80 4.00
C GLY A 12 16.00 27.76 3.48
N CYS A 13 15.68 27.71 2.20
CA CYS A 13 14.60 28.49 1.58
C CYS A 13 13.97 27.74 0.41
N HIS A 14 12.85 28.29 -0.09
CA HIS A 14 12.20 27.85 -1.33
C HIS A 14 12.01 29.07 -2.22
N SER A 15 12.63 29.08 -3.41
CA SER A 15 12.40 30.09 -4.43
C SER A 15 11.00 29.92 -5.02
N GLU A 16 10.04 30.63 -4.44
CA GLU A 16 8.63 30.49 -4.78
C GLU A 16 8.35 30.67 -6.27
N ASP A 17 8.96 31.70 -6.90
CA ASP A 17 8.75 31.98 -8.32
C ASP A 17 9.21 30.82 -9.22
N ARG A 18 10.33 30.16 -8.86
CA ARG A 18 10.85 28.99 -9.60
C ARG A 18 9.90 27.80 -9.44
N ILE A 19 9.45 27.53 -8.22
CA ILE A 19 8.55 26.41 -7.94
C ILE A 19 7.19 26.63 -8.62
N LEU A 20 6.67 27.87 -8.61
CA LEU A 20 5.40 28.20 -9.27
C LEU A 20 5.47 28.24 -10.80
N ALA A 21 6.66 28.21 -11.37
CA ALA A 21 6.92 28.11 -12.81
C ALA A 21 7.20 26.67 -13.28
N ALA A 22 7.21 25.70 -12.37
CA ALA A 22 7.44 24.29 -12.70
C ALA A 22 6.21 23.68 -13.40
N ASP A 23 6.45 22.74 -14.30
CA ASP A 23 5.40 21.97 -14.97
C ASP A 23 4.73 20.98 -14.00
N GLU A 24 5.48 20.47 -13.02
CA GLU A 24 5.02 19.54 -11.99
C GLU A 24 5.90 19.64 -10.74
N VAL A 25 5.33 19.36 -9.57
CA VAL A 25 6.04 19.38 -8.29
C VAL A 25 5.89 18.04 -7.58
N VAL A 26 7.01 17.37 -7.30
CA VAL A 26 7.04 16.18 -6.43
C VAL A 26 7.18 16.63 -4.99
N LYS A 27 6.17 16.32 -4.16
CA LYS A 27 6.06 16.80 -2.79
C LYS A 27 6.41 15.71 -1.77
N SER A 28 7.24 16.04 -0.77
CA SER A 28 7.40 15.18 0.40
C SER A 28 6.05 14.97 1.13
N PRO A 29 5.71 13.75 1.59
CA PRO A 29 4.46 13.47 2.29
C PRO A 29 4.31 14.28 3.60
N GLY A 30 5.41 14.67 4.24
CA GLY A 30 5.41 15.52 5.43
C GLY A 30 4.83 16.93 5.21
N ILE A 31 4.88 17.48 4.00
CA ILE A 31 4.35 18.81 3.68
C ILE A 31 2.83 18.73 3.58
N PRO A 32 2.07 19.51 4.40
CA PRO A 32 0.61 19.49 4.37
C PRO A 32 0.06 20.11 3.09
N LEU A 33 -1.13 19.65 2.66
CA LEU A 33 -1.84 20.23 1.50
C LEU A 33 -2.28 21.69 1.73
N THR A 34 -2.32 22.13 3.00
CA THR A 34 -2.62 23.50 3.43
C THR A 34 -1.41 24.41 3.46
N ALA A 35 -0.19 23.90 3.19
CA ALA A 35 1.01 24.73 3.13
C ALA A 35 0.83 25.85 2.08
N PRO A 36 1.22 27.10 2.39
CA PRO A 36 0.94 28.25 1.51
C PRO A 36 1.40 28.06 0.06
N LEU A 37 2.57 27.45 -0.12
CA LEU A 37 3.11 27.18 -1.47
C LEU A 37 2.27 26.13 -2.20
N ILE A 38 1.80 25.07 -1.51
CA ILE A 38 0.94 24.03 -2.11
C ILE A 38 -0.41 24.64 -2.53
N VAL A 39 -0.98 25.52 -1.71
CA VAL A 39 -2.21 26.24 -2.05
C VAL A 39 -2.03 27.09 -3.30
N LYS A 40 -0.89 27.82 -3.44
CA LYS A 40 -0.57 28.60 -4.62
C LYS A 40 -0.38 27.76 -5.87
N LEU A 41 0.31 26.61 -5.76
CA LEU A 41 0.47 25.64 -6.86
C LEU A 41 -0.89 25.15 -7.36
N LYS A 42 -1.79 24.76 -6.45
CA LYS A 42 -3.16 24.34 -6.79
C LYS A 42 -3.93 25.48 -7.50
N ALA A 43 -3.83 26.71 -7.03
CA ALA A 43 -4.49 27.87 -7.65
C ALA A 43 -3.98 28.15 -9.07
N LYS A 44 -2.73 27.78 -9.38
CA LYS A 44 -2.13 27.89 -10.71
C LYS A 44 -2.32 26.61 -11.56
N ASN A 45 -3.02 25.59 -11.05
CA ASN A 45 -3.16 24.28 -11.70
C ASN A 45 -1.83 23.58 -11.98
N VAL A 46 -0.79 23.83 -11.19
CA VAL A 46 0.46 23.08 -11.26
C VAL A 46 0.25 21.74 -10.55
N PRO A 47 0.46 20.60 -11.20
CA PRO A 47 0.32 19.28 -10.58
C PRO A 47 1.26 19.12 -9.39
N VAL A 48 0.73 18.61 -8.27
CA VAL A 48 1.52 18.26 -7.09
C VAL A 48 1.33 16.78 -6.83
N ILE A 49 2.38 16.01 -7.02
CA ILE A 49 2.36 14.54 -6.94
C ILE A 49 3.23 14.01 -5.81
N SER A 50 3.04 12.74 -5.46
CA SER A 50 3.93 12.02 -4.56
C SER A 50 5.16 11.45 -5.29
N GLU A 51 6.19 11.12 -4.54
CA GLU A 51 7.35 10.36 -5.06
C GLU A 51 6.93 9.01 -5.66
N ILE A 52 5.92 8.36 -5.06
CA ILE A 52 5.37 7.09 -5.53
C ILE A 52 4.70 7.25 -6.90
N GLU A 53 3.89 8.30 -7.06
CA GLU A 53 3.27 8.65 -8.35
C GLU A 53 4.32 8.88 -9.43
N PHE A 54 5.36 9.65 -9.10
CA PHE A 54 6.45 9.94 -10.03
C PHE A 54 7.20 8.66 -10.42
N ALA A 55 7.62 7.86 -9.45
CA ALA A 55 8.40 6.64 -9.68
C ALA A 55 7.63 5.59 -10.48
N GLY A 56 6.33 5.46 -10.24
CA GLY A 56 5.47 4.50 -10.92
C GLY A 56 5.43 4.65 -12.45
N ARG A 57 5.75 5.84 -12.96
CA ARG A 57 5.81 6.13 -14.42
C ARG A 57 7.01 5.50 -15.12
N TYR A 58 8.03 5.09 -14.35
CA TYR A 58 9.33 4.64 -14.87
C TYR A 58 9.59 3.14 -14.64
N THR A 59 8.58 2.39 -14.25
CA THR A 59 8.68 0.94 -14.05
C THR A 59 7.42 0.22 -14.51
N ASN A 60 7.58 -1.00 -15.01
CA ASN A 60 6.49 -1.91 -15.34
C ASN A 60 6.36 -3.05 -14.30
N ALA A 61 7.08 -2.96 -13.19
CA ALA A 61 7.01 -3.93 -12.11
C ALA A 61 5.60 -4.00 -11.50
N LYS A 62 5.21 -5.16 -11.00
CA LYS A 62 3.95 -5.31 -10.27
C LYS A 62 4.04 -4.60 -8.92
N MET A 63 3.01 -3.85 -8.58
CA MET A 63 2.91 -3.08 -7.34
C MET A 63 1.98 -3.77 -6.34
N VAL A 64 2.53 -4.27 -5.23
CA VAL A 64 1.79 -4.76 -4.06
C VAL A 64 1.80 -3.64 -3.03
N CYS A 65 0.70 -2.95 -2.88
CA CYS A 65 0.60 -1.74 -2.06
C CYS A 65 -0.20 -2.02 -0.79
N ILE A 66 0.35 -1.67 0.37
CA ILE A 66 -0.27 -1.91 1.67
C ILE A 66 -0.52 -0.58 2.39
N THR A 67 -1.75 -0.36 2.84
CA THR A 67 -2.14 0.76 3.69
C THR A 67 -3.05 0.32 4.84
N GLY A 68 -3.37 1.23 5.73
CA GLY A 68 -4.22 1.02 6.89
C GLY A 68 -3.83 1.99 8.01
N SER A 69 -4.57 2.02 9.10
CA SER A 69 -4.14 2.74 10.31
C SER A 69 -3.06 1.94 11.02
N ASN A 70 -3.27 0.65 11.23
CA ASN A 70 -2.37 -0.28 11.92
C ASN A 70 -2.03 -1.49 11.05
N GLY A 71 -0.92 -2.17 11.36
CA GLY A 71 -0.51 -3.43 10.71
C GLY A 71 0.24 -3.27 9.38
N LYS A 72 0.31 -2.06 8.81
CA LYS A 72 0.98 -1.80 7.51
C LYS A 72 2.38 -2.39 7.44
N THR A 73 3.26 -1.98 8.34
CA THR A 73 4.68 -2.36 8.31
C THR A 73 4.86 -3.86 8.45
N THR A 74 4.13 -4.49 9.38
CA THR A 74 4.19 -5.94 9.58
C THR A 74 3.72 -6.69 8.34
N THR A 75 2.58 -6.30 7.76
CA THR A 75 2.06 -6.93 6.54
C THR A 75 3.00 -6.73 5.35
N THR A 76 3.56 -5.52 5.20
CA THR A 76 4.54 -5.19 4.15
C THR A 76 5.79 -6.06 4.27
N MET A 77 6.34 -6.17 5.48
CA MET A 77 7.54 -6.99 5.74
C MET A 77 7.28 -8.47 5.53
N LEU A 78 6.13 -9.00 5.98
CA LEU A 78 5.75 -10.39 5.74
C LEU A 78 5.57 -10.68 4.25
N THR A 79 4.87 -9.81 3.52
CA THR A 79 4.68 -9.97 2.08
C THR A 79 6.02 -9.96 1.36
N TYR A 80 6.90 -9.01 1.68
CA TYR A 80 8.26 -8.96 1.14
C TYR A 80 9.06 -10.23 1.46
N HIS A 81 9.00 -10.70 2.72
CA HIS A 81 9.67 -11.92 3.14
C HIS A 81 9.21 -13.15 2.37
N ILE A 82 7.88 -13.33 2.20
CA ILE A 82 7.31 -14.44 1.42
C ILE A 82 7.79 -14.41 -0.03
N LEU A 83 7.72 -13.24 -0.69
CA LEU A 83 8.12 -13.10 -2.09
C LEU A 83 9.62 -13.34 -2.27
N LYS A 84 10.44 -12.84 -1.35
CA LYS A 84 11.88 -13.07 -1.34
C LYS A 84 12.22 -14.55 -1.12
N SER A 85 11.54 -15.23 -0.21
CA SER A 85 11.69 -16.68 0.04
C SER A 85 11.24 -17.52 -1.15
N ALA A 86 10.34 -17.01 -1.97
CA ALA A 86 9.93 -17.61 -3.24
C ALA A 86 10.94 -17.39 -4.38
N GLY A 87 12.03 -16.65 -4.14
CA GLY A 87 13.03 -16.34 -5.16
C GLY A 87 12.63 -15.22 -6.13
N ILE A 88 11.58 -14.46 -5.82
CA ILE A 88 11.16 -13.31 -6.64
C ILE A 88 12.19 -12.18 -6.49
N ASN A 89 12.53 -11.54 -7.60
CA ASN A 89 13.28 -10.28 -7.60
C ASN A 89 12.37 -9.16 -7.12
N VAL A 90 12.32 -8.95 -5.80
CA VAL A 90 11.38 -8.07 -5.12
C VAL A 90 12.06 -6.90 -4.43
N GLY A 91 11.55 -5.68 -4.64
CA GLY A 91 11.94 -4.46 -3.94
C GLY A 91 10.99 -4.13 -2.78
N LEU A 92 11.53 -3.54 -1.71
CA LEU A 92 10.78 -3.04 -0.56
C LEU A 92 10.84 -1.51 -0.54
N ALA A 93 9.70 -0.84 -0.66
CA ALA A 93 9.65 0.60 -0.86
C ALA A 93 8.53 1.32 -0.09
N GLY A 94 8.53 2.62 -0.16
CA GLY A 94 7.49 3.50 0.39
C GLY A 94 7.84 4.05 1.77
N ASN A 95 6.91 3.95 2.72
CA ASN A 95 7.09 4.44 4.10
C ASN A 95 8.08 3.59 4.90
N VAL A 96 8.36 2.38 4.45
CA VAL A 96 9.39 1.45 4.95
C VAL A 96 10.30 1.04 3.82
N GLY A 97 11.55 0.71 4.10
CA GLY A 97 12.54 0.36 3.09
C GLY A 97 13.21 1.58 2.48
N LYS A 98 13.45 1.54 1.16
CA LYS A 98 14.03 2.66 0.39
C LYS A 98 12.93 3.37 -0.40
N SER A 99 13.20 4.62 -0.84
CA SER A 99 12.27 5.30 -1.73
C SER A 99 12.06 4.49 -3.02
N LEU A 100 10.83 4.48 -3.53
CA LEU A 100 10.51 3.77 -4.78
C LEU A 100 11.31 4.35 -5.94
N ALA A 101 11.40 5.69 -6.02
CA ALA A 101 12.14 6.37 -7.07
C ALA A 101 13.63 6.01 -7.08
N LEU A 102 14.26 5.89 -5.90
CA LEU A 102 15.66 5.47 -5.83
C LEU A 102 15.83 4.03 -6.34
N GLN A 103 14.93 3.13 -5.98
CA GLN A 103 15.01 1.73 -6.42
C GLN A 103 14.76 1.59 -7.92
N VAL A 104 13.76 2.29 -8.46
CA VAL A 104 13.48 2.32 -9.91
C VAL A 104 14.66 2.89 -10.68
N ALA A 105 15.33 3.91 -10.14
CA ALA A 105 16.50 4.53 -10.80
C ALA A 105 17.78 3.68 -10.72
N THR A 106 17.92 2.80 -9.72
CA THR A 106 19.17 2.07 -9.46
C THR A 106 19.07 0.56 -9.59
N GLY A 107 17.88 0.02 -9.74
CA GLY A 107 17.63 -1.42 -9.85
C GLY A 107 16.42 -1.71 -10.71
N ASP A 108 16.30 -2.97 -11.11
CA ASP A 108 15.14 -3.49 -11.81
C ASP A 108 14.56 -4.65 -11.00
N HIS A 109 13.30 -4.50 -10.55
CA HIS A 109 12.58 -5.51 -9.80
C HIS A 109 11.34 -5.94 -10.57
N ASP A 110 10.98 -7.22 -10.44
CA ASP A 110 9.75 -7.75 -11.04
C ASP A 110 8.51 -7.32 -10.24
N VAL A 111 8.69 -7.12 -8.93
CA VAL A 111 7.64 -6.76 -7.97
C VAL A 111 8.18 -5.75 -6.97
N TYR A 112 7.39 -4.74 -6.63
CA TYR A 112 7.63 -3.89 -5.46
C TYR A 112 6.55 -4.12 -4.42
N VAL A 113 6.94 -4.32 -3.16
CA VAL A 113 6.05 -4.26 -2.01
C VAL A 113 6.19 -2.88 -1.40
N VAL A 114 5.10 -2.12 -1.41
CA VAL A 114 5.12 -0.68 -1.11
C VAL A 114 4.19 -0.38 0.07
N GLU A 115 4.78 0.07 1.19
CA GLU A 115 3.98 0.61 2.28
C GLU A 115 3.54 2.04 1.96
N LEU A 116 2.23 2.31 2.01
CA LEU A 116 1.66 3.61 1.71
C LEU A 116 0.99 4.25 2.93
N SER A 117 1.45 5.45 3.29
CA SER A 117 0.72 6.33 4.20
C SER A 117 -0.44 7.03 3.48
N SER A 118 -1.43 7.52 4.24
CA SER A 118 -2.51 8.34 3.66
C SER A 118 -1.98 9.61 2.98
N PHE A 119 -0.88 10.18 3.50
CA PHE A 119 -0.25 11.39 2.94
C PHE A 119 0.42 11.17 1.58
N GLN A 120 0.93 9.96 1.33
CA GLN A 120 1.43 9.57 0.00
C GLN A 120 0.27 9.36 -0.96
N LEU A 121 -0.78 8.67 -0.52
CA LEU A 121 -2.00 8.40 -1.30
C LEU A 121 -2.71 9.69 -1.73
N ASP A 122 -2.70 10.77 -0.93
CA ASP A 122 -3.31 12.06 -1.26
C ASP A 122 -2.81 12.66 -2.59
N ASN A 123 -1.57 12.38 -2.95
CA ASN A 123 -0.92 12.90 -4.16
C ASN A 123 -0.58 11.78 -5.17
N MET A 124 -1.43 10.75 -5.24
CA MET A 124 -1.39 9.68 -6.24
C MET A 124 -2.64 9.80 -7.12
N TYR A 125 -2.45 9.86 -8.44
CA TYR A 125 -3.51 10.13 -9.42
C TYR A 125 -3.66 9.02 -10.46
N ASP A 126 -2.57 8.68 -11.16
CA ASP A 126 -2.53 7.69 -12.23
C ASP A 126 -1.85 6.39 -11.80
N PHE A 127 -1.12 6.41 -10.69
CA PHE A 127 -0.48 5.23 -10.12
C PHE A 127 -1.50 4.13 -9.86
N LYS A 128 -1.15 2.90 -10.22
CA LYS A 128 -1.99 1.72 -10.05
C LYS A 128 -1.33 0.69 -9.15
N ALA A 129 -2.04 0.22 -8.13
CA ALA A 129 -1.68 -0.95 -7.34
C ALA A 129 -2.25 -2.21 -8.00
N ASN A 130 -1.41 -3.15 -8.44
CA ASN A 130 -1.88 -4.44 -8.96
C ASN A 130 -2.50 -5.30 -7.85
N VAL A 131 -1.94 -5.21 -6.65
CA VAL A 131 -2.53 -5.77 -5.43
C VAL A 131 -2.60 -4.65 -4.40
N ALA A 132 -3.79 -4.24 -4.03
CA ALA A 132 -4.04 -3.26 -2.98
C ALA A 132 -4.47 -3.97 -1.69
N VAL A 133 -3.87 -3.62 -0.56
CA VAL A 133 -4.21 -4.15 0.76
C VAL A 133 -4.62 -3.01 1.68
N LEU A 134 -5.83 -3.08 2.22
CA LEU A 134 -6.34 -2.14 3.22
C LEU A 134 -6.60 -2.90 4.53
N MET A 135 -5.70 -2.71 5.50
CA MET A 135 -5.72 -3.49 6.75
C MET A 135 -6.86 -3.09 7.68
N ASN A 136 -7.00 -1.81 7.96
CA ASN A 136 -8.03 -1.26 8.84
C ASN A 136 -8.05 0.26 8.74
N ILE A 137 -9.14 0.86 9.23
CA ILE A 137 -9.28 2.32 9.34
C ILE A 137 -9.76 2.68 10.74
N THR A 138 -8.88 3.28 11.53
CA THR A 138 -9.19 3.87 12.84
C THR A 138 -8.79 5.35 12.85
N PRO A 139 -9.42 6.22 13.65
CA PRO A 139 -9.06 7.64 13.72
C PRO A 139 -7.56 7.83 13.97
N ASP A 140 -6.89 8.50 13.04
CA ASP A 140 -5.46 8.82 13.12
C ASP A 140 -5.18 10.05 12.25
N HIS A 141 -4.24 10.89 12.67
CA HIS A 141 -3.80 12.07 11.91
C HIS A 141 -4.94 12.99 11.41
N LEU A 142 -6.07 13.06 12.12
CA LEU A 142 -7.24 13.84 11.68
C LEU A 142 -6.98 15.35 11.57
N ASP A 143 -5.96 15.87 12.27
CA ASP A 143 -5.44 17.22 12.12
C ASP A 143 -5.02 17.56 10.68
N ARG A 144 -4.62 16.56 9.90
CA ARG A 144 -4.25 16.67 8.48
C ARG A 144 -5.45 16.57 7.54
N TYR A 145 -6.63 16.19 8.05
CA TYR A 145 -7.86 15.91 7.30
C TYR A 145 -9.05 16.76 7.76
N ASP A 146 -8.79 18.02 8.15
CA ASP A 146 -9.79 18.98 8.64
C ASP A 146 -10.62 18.44 9.82
N HIS A 147 -10.05 17.55 10.63
CA HIS A 147 -10.71 16.80 11.70
C HIS A 147 -11.94 15.98 11.23
N LYS A 148 -11.98 15.63 9.94
CA LYS A 148 -13.06 14.87 9.32
C LYS A 148 -12.58 13.45 8.96
N MET A 149 -13.28 12.47 9.53
CA MET A 149 -12.98 11.05 9.29
C MET A 149 -13.19 10.68 7.81
N GLU A 150 -14.18 11.27 7.16
CA GLU A 150 -14.49 11.05 5.75
C GLU A 150 -13.32 11.37 4.81
N ASN A 151 -12.58 12.45 5.10
CA ASN A 151 -11.41 12.84 4.32
C ASN A 151 -10.27 11.81 4.47
N TYR A 152 -10.06 11.31 5.69
CA TYR A 152 -9.06 10.29 5.96
C TYR A 152 -9.41 8.94 5.30
N VAL A 153 -10.69 8.55 5.35
CA VAL A 153 -11.20 7.36 4.65
C VAL A 153 -11.00 7.50 3.15
N ALA A 154 -11.42 8.64 2.57
CA ALA A 154 -11.24 8.91 1.15
C ALA A 154 -9.78 8.85 0.72
N ALA A 155 -8.84 9.37 1.54
CA ALA A 155 -7.42 9.29 1.28
C ALA A 155 -6.93 7.84 1.19
N LYS A 156 -7.33 6.96 2.13
CA LYS A 156 -6.92 5.55 2.12
C LYS A 156 -7.50 4.76 0.95
N PHE A 157 -8.76 5.01 0.60
CA PHE A 157 -9.41 4.35 -0.53
C PHE A 157 -8.83 4.74 -1.90
N ARG A 158 -8.00 5.78 -1.98
CA ARG A 158 -7.24 6.06 -3.21
C ARG A 158 -6.32 4.93 -3.65
N ILE A 159 -5.97 4.00 -2.75
CA ILE A 159 -5.15 2.83 -3.08
C ILE A 159 -5.76 1.95 -4.18
N ILE A 160 -7.09 1.94 -4.31
CA ILE A 160 -7.81 1.16 -5.34
C ILE A 160 -8.22 1.97 -6.57
N ARG A 161 -7.91 3.28 -6.60
CA ARG A 161 -8.49 4.23 -7.55
C ARG A 161 -8.39 3.82 -9.03
N ASN A 162 -7.27 3.26 -9.43
CA ASN A 162 -6.99 2.93 -10.84
C ASN A 162 -6.95 1.42 -11.09
N GLN A 163 -7.48 0.62 -10.17
CA GLN A 163 -7.58 -0.82 -10.33
C GLN A 163 -8.61 -1.20 -11.40
N THR A 164 -8.32 -2.29 -12.10
CA THR A 164 -9.14 -2.90 -13.13
C THR A 164 -9.49 -4.34 -12.75
N GLU A 165 -10.24 -5.05 -13.57
CA GLU A 165 -10.61 -6.46 -13.36
C GLU A 165 -9.39 -7.41 -13.23
N SER A 166 -8.23 -7.01 -13.74
CA SER A 166 -6.98 -7.76 -13.61
C SER A 166 -6.24 -7.56 -12.30
N ASP A 167 -6.70 -6.62 -11.47
CA ASP A 167 -6.08 -6.24 -10.21
C ASP A 167 -6.84 -6.82 -9.02
N THR A 168 -6.25 -6.79 -7.83
CA THR A 168 -6.83 -7.40 -6.62
C THR A 168 -6.92 -6.40 -5.48
N PHE A 169 -8.03 -6.42 -4.76
CA PHE A 169 -8.24 -5.66 -3.55
C PHE A 169 -8.44 -6.59 -2.35
N ILE A 170 -7.52 -6.56 -1.39
CA ILE A 170 -7.50 -7.34 -0.16
C ILE A 170 -7.87 -6.42 1.00
N PHE A 171 -8.83 -6.80 1.82
CA PHE A 171 -9.29 -5.94 2.92
C PHE A 171 -9.86 -6.74 4.10
N TRP A 172 -9.77 -6.14 5.30
CA TRP A 172 -10.38 -6.72 6.49
C TRP A 172 -11.89 -6.48 6.49
N GLN A 173 -12.65 -7.59 6.40
CA GLN A 173 -14.12 -7.57 6.26
C GLN A 173 -14.85 -6.98 7.47
N ASP A 174 -14.29 -7.14 8.68
CA ASP A 174 -14.96 -6.74 9.92
C ASP A 174 -14.65 -5.29 10.34
N ASP A 175 -13.84 -4.56 9.57
CA ASP A 175 -13.69 -3.13 9.79
C ASP A 175 -14.98 -2.41 9.40
N PRO A 176 -15.69 -1.75 10.36
CA PRO A 176 -16.98 -1.13 10.08
C PRO A 176 -16.89 0.04 9.10
N ILE A 177 -15.76 0.75 9.07
CA ILE A 177 -15.55 1.90 8.19
C ILE A 177 -15.29 1.43 6.76
N ILE A 178 -14.45 0.39 6.61
CA ILE A 178 -14.22 -0.22 5.29
C ILE A 178 -15.52 -0.79 4.75
N SER A 179 -16.23 -1.59 5.54
CA SER A 179 -17.48 -2.23 5.12
C SER A 179 -18.58 -1.22 4.74
N GLU A 180 -18.66 -0.08 5.44
CA GLU A 180 -19.62 0.97 5.10
C GLU A 180 -19.22 1.68 3.79
N GLN A 181 -17.93 2.01 3.63
CA GLN A 181 -17.45 2.69 2.43
C GLN A 181 -17.63 1.83 1.17
N LEU A 182 -17.44 0.52 1.27
CA LEU A 182 -17.60 -0.41 0.15
C LEU A 182 -19.03 -0.44 -0.42
N LYS A 183 -20.06 -0.14 0.37
CA LYS A 183 -21.44 -0.09 -0.11
C LYS A 183 -21.69 1.01 -1.15
N SER A 184 -20.87 2.03 -1.16
CA SER A 184 -21.00 3.21 -2.03
C SER A 184 -20.04 3.21 -3.23
N LEU A 185 -19.18 2.20 -3.35
CA LEU A 185 -18.14 2.14 -4.37
C LEU A 185 -18.44 1.03 -5.38
N ASP A 186 -18.26 1.33 -6.65
CA ASP A 186 -18.18 0.34 -7.73
C ASP A 186 -16.72 -0.05 -7.92
N ILE A 187 -16.39 -1.30 -7.55
CA ILE A 187 -15.01 -1.81 -7.54
C ILE A 187 -14.85 -2.86 -8.62
N ASN A 188 -14.03 -2.56 -9.61
CA ASN A 188 -13.76 -3.48 -10.72
C ASN A 188 -12.77 -4.59 -10.34
N ALA A 189 -11.91 -4.38 -9.36
CA ALA A 189 -10.90 -5.34 -8.94
C ALA A 189 -11.51 -6.60 -8.31
N GLN A 190 -10.80 -7.72 -8.39
CA GLN A 190 -11.13 -8.91 -7.63
C GLN A 190 -11.03 -8.63 -6.13
N MET A 191 -12.16 -8.76 -5.42
CA MET A 191 -12.23 -8.52 -3.99
C MET A 191 -11.87 -9.79 -3.20
N LEU A 192 -10.90 -9.69 -2.28
CA LEU A 192 -10.45 -10.77 -1.41
C LEU A 192 -10.59 -10.36 0.06
N PRO A 193 -11.79 -10.48 0.65
CA PRO A 193 -12.02 -10.18 2.06
C PRO A 193 -11.35 -11.20 2.99
N PHE A 194 -10.85 -10.74 4.14
CA PHE A 194 -10.36 -11.62 5.21
C PHE A 194 -10.95 -11.25 6.57
N SER A 195 -11.05 -12.26 7.46
CA SER A 195 -11.53 -12.12 8.84
C SER A 195 -11.04 -13.29 9.69
N ASP A 196 -11.16 -13.22 11.01
CA ASP A 196 -10.96 -14.36 11.91
C ASP A 196 -12.25 -15.18 12.16
N ARG A 197 -13.37 -14.81 11.53
CA ARG A 197 -14.60 -15.58 11.56
C ARG A 197 -14.50 -16.83 10.69
N ASP A 198 -15.13 -17.92 11.12
CA ASP A 198 -15.28 -19.14 10.34
C ASP A 198 -16.36 -18.94 9.26
N ASP A 199 -15.94 -18.55 8.07
CA ASP A 199 -16.84 -18.20 6.96
C ASP A 199 -16.18 -18.53 5.61
N ASP A 200 -16.69 -19.54 4.91
CA ASP A 200 -16.17 -20.01 3.62
C ASP A 200 -16.37 -19.00 2.46
N SER A 201 -17.14 -17.93 2.65
CA SER A 201 -17.27 -16.85 1.68
C SER A 201 -16.07 -15.91 1.65
N LEU A 202 -15.22 -15.98 2.68
CA LEU A 202 -14.02 -15.16 2.80
C LEU A 202 -12.84 -15.77 2.04
N ALA A 203 -11.95 -14.91 1.56
CA ALA A 203 -10.71 -15.33 0.93
C ALA A 203 -9.66 -15.83 1.93
N ALA A 204 -9.71 -15.35 3.17
CA ALA A 204 -8.95 -15.92 4.28
C ALA A 204 -9.77 -15.81 5.57
N PHE A 205 -9.71 -16.85 6.40
CA PHE A 205 -10.48 -16.92 7.65
C PHE A 205 -9.82 -17.84 8.69
N ALA A 206 -10.36 -17.87 9.91
CA ALA A 206 -9.91 -18.77 10.96
C ALA A 206 -10.95 -19.89 11.19
N ARG A 207 -10.47 -21.14 11.28
CA ARG A 207 -11.30 -22.33 11.59
C ARG A 207 -10.52 -23.31 12.44
N ASN A 208 -11.10 -23.73 13.56
CA ASN A 208 -10.50 -24.75 14.45
C ASN A 208 -9.02 -24.49 14.76
N ASP A 209 -8.70 -23.27 15.19
CA ASP A 209 -7.34 -22.78 15.46
C ASP A 209 -6.36 -22.81 14.26
N ASN A 210 -6.89 -22.94 13.05
CA ASN A 210 -6.12 -22.80 11.83
C ASN A 210 -6.40 -21.46 11.15
N MET A 211 -5.39 -20.92 10.48
CA MET A 211 -5.53 -19.94 9.41
C MET A 211 -5.84 -20.69 8.12
N VAL A 212 -6.94 -20.34 7.45
CA VAL A 212 -7.37 -20.91 6.18
C VAL A 212 -7.24 -19.84 5.10
N ILE A 213 -6.64 -20.19 3.98
CA ILE A 213 -6.58 -19.35 2.76
C ILE A 213 -7.41 -20.02 1.69
N ASN A 214 -8.40 -19.29 1.17
CA ASN A 214 -9.40 -19.74 0.20
C ASN A 214 -9.34 -18.90 -1.10
N ALA A 215 -8.14 -18.52 -1.53
CA ALA A 215 -7.90 -17.82 -2.78
C ALA A 215 -7.17 -18.75 -3.75
N GLY A 216 -7.90 -19.36 -4.67
CA GLY A 216 -7.43 -20.44 -5.54
C GLY A 216 -7.56 -21.82 -4.90
N GLU A 217 -6.47 -22.61 -4.87
CA GLU A 217 -6.46 -23.87 -4.13
C GLU A 217 -6.49 -23.60 -2.62
N GLN A 218 -7.53 -24.07 -1.94
CA GLN A 218 -7.67 -23.88 -0.49
C GLN A 218 -6.58 -24.65 0.27
N TRP A 219 -6.02 -24.00 1.29
CA TRP A 219 -5.06 -24.59 2.21
C TRP A 219 -5.18 -23.99 3.61
N GLN A 220 -4.61 -24.68 4.60
CA GLN A 220 -4.64 -24.21 5.99
C GLN A 220 -3.32 -24.51 6.71
N MET A 221 -3.08 -23.77 7.78
CA MET A 221 -1.98 -24.03 8.71
C MET A 221 -2.40 -23.68 10.15
N PRO A 222 -1.89 -24.41 11.17
CA PRO A 222 -2.13 -24.06 12.56
C PRO A 222 -1.65 -22.65 12.87
N ARG A 223 -2.45 -21.88 13.62
CA ARG A 223 -2.05 -20.54 14.07
C ARG A 223 -0.79 -20.57 14.93
N SER A 224 -0.59 -21.67 15.70
CA SER A 224 0.61 -21.88 16.50
C SER A 224 1.91 -22.02 15.70
N GLU A 225 1.82 -22.31 14.38
CA GLU A 225 2.97 -22.41 13.49
C GLU A 225 3.37 -21.05 12.89
N LEU A 226 2.57 -20.00 13.06
CA LEU A 226 2.94 -18.64 12.60
C LEU A 226 4.11 -18.13 13.45
N ALA A 227 5.16 -17.60 12.82
CA ALA A 227 6.30 -17.02 13.50
C ALA A 227 5.91 -15.83 14.39
N ILE A 228 4.92 -15.06 13.96
CA ILE A 228 4.37 -13.92 14.71
C ILE A 228 2.99 -14.26 15.25
N GLN A 229 2.83 -14.18 16.58
CA GLN A 229 1.63 -14.62 17.29
C GLN A 229 0.68 -13.46 17.62
N GLY A 230 -0.57 -13.80 17.95
CA GLY A 230 -1.61 -12.85 18.33
C GLY A 230 -2.59 -12.53 17.21
N VAL A 231 -3.77 -12.04 17.61
CA VAL A 231 -4.91 -11.81 16.69
C VAL A 231 -4.57 -10.82 15.57
N HIS A 232 -3.89 -9.71 15.89
CA HIS A 232 -3.50 -8.73 14.88
C HIS A 232 -2.48 -9.30 13.88
N ASN A 233 -1.59 -10.19 14.35
CA ASN A 233 -0.61 -10.84 13.48
C ASN A 233 -1.24 -11.95 12.63
N LEU A 234 -2.35 -12.54 13.06
CA LEU A 234 -3.15 -13.42 12.22
C LEU A 234 -3.70 -12.64 11.00
N TYR A 235 -4.26 -11.44 11.22
CA TYR A 235 -4.73 -10.58 10.12
C TYR A 235 -3.59 -10.16 9.19
N ASN A 236 -2.43 -9.80 9.74
CA ASN A 236 -1.25 -9.46 8.96
C ASN A 236 -0.78 -10.65 8.10
N SER A 237 -0.81 -11.87 8.68
CA SER A 237 -0.43 -13.11 7.99
C SER A 237 -1.43 -13.49 6.89
N MET A 238 -2.75 -13.35 7.14
CA MET A 238 -3.79 -13.56 6.13
C MET A 238 -3.60 -12.63 4.93
N ALA A 239 -3.44 -11.33 5.19
CA ALA A 239 -3.26 -10.34 4.14
C ALA A 239 -1.98 -10.58 3.32
N ALA A 240 -0.88 -10.94 3.98
CA ALA A 240 0.39 -11.27 3.31
C ALA A 240 0.28 -12.56 2.49
N ALA A 241 -0.37 -13.61 3.03
CA ALA A 241 -0.60 -14.87 2.32
C ALA A 241 -1.48 -14.67 1.09
N LEU A 242 -2.57 -13.90 1.20
CA LEU A 242 -3.43 -13.55 0.06
C LEU A 242 -2.64 -12.77 -1.00
N SER A 243 -1.85 -11.78 -0.59
CA SER A 243 -1.01 -10.99 -1.52
C SER A 243 -0.02 -11.88 -2.30
N ALA A 244 0.59 -12.85 -1.63
CA ALA A 244 1.49 -13.80 -2.28
C ALA A 244 0.74 -14.79 -3.20
N SER A 245 -0.45 -15.24 -2.79
CA SER A 245 -1.28 -16.16 -3.58
C SER A 245 -1.71 -15.51 -4.91
N THR A 246 -2.05 -14.22 -4.92
CA THR A 246 -2.40 -13.47 -6.15
C THR A 246 -1.24 -13.37 -7.15
N LEU A 247 -0.01 -13.50 -6.66
CA LEU A 247 1.20 -13.55 -7.48
C LEU A 247 1.61 -14.98 -7.86
N ASN A 248 0.73 -15.96 -7.66
CA ASN A 248 0.93 -17.39 -7.96
C ASN A 248 2.09 -18.03 -7.18
N ILE A 249 2.39 -17.55 -5.98
CA ILE A 249 3.36 -18.19 -5.10
C ILE A 249 2.75 -19.48 -4.55
N LYS A 250 3.53 -20.57 -4.61
CA LYS A 250 3.08 -21.89 -4.14
C LYS A 250 2.80 -21.89 -2.64
N LYS A 251 1.69 -22.53 -2.24
CA LYS A 251 1.24 -22.63 -0.84
C LYS A 251 2.33 -23.09 0.14
N ASP A 252 3.17 -24.06 -0.26
CA ASP A 252 4.21 -24.60 0.61
C ASP A 252 5.32 -23.56 0.88
N VAL A 253 5.62 -22.69 -0.09
CA VAL A 253 6.56 -21.58 0.08
C VAL A 253 5.97 -20.52 1.02
N ILE A 254 4.69 -20.18 0.83
CA ILE A 254 3.98 -19.22 1.70
C ILE A 254 3.95 -19.74 3.13
N ARG A 255 3.53 -21.00 3.35
CA ARG A 255 3.49 -21.61 4.68
C ARG A 255 4.85 -21.61 5.36
N LYS A 256 5.90 -22.03 4.66
CA LYS A 256 7.26 -22.05 5.21
C LYS A 256 7.75 -20.64 5.58
N ALA A 257 7.51 -19.65 4.74
CA ALA A 257 7.91 -18.28 5.02
C ALA A 257 7.13 -17.64 6.18
N LEU A 258 5.90 -18.10 6.45
CA LEU A 258 5.12 -17.63 7.60
C LEU A 258 5.53 -18.32 8.91
N GLN A 259 6.31 -19.40 8.85
CA GLN A 259 6.88 -20.10 10.02
C GLN A 259 8.25 -19.55 10.44
N ASP A 260 8.95 -18.85 9.54
CA ASP A 260 10.30 -18.27 9.75
C ASP A 260 10.21 -16.81 10.27
#